data_8c0c46527e52278e89c6522d193f3a93
#
_entry.id   8c0c46527e52278e89c6522d193f3a93
#
_cell.length_a   1.000
_cell.length_b   1.000
_cell.length_c   1.000
_cell.angle_alpha   90.00
_cell.angle_beta   90.00
_cell.angle_gamma   90.00
#
_symmetry.space_group_name_H-M   'P 1'
#
loop_
_entity.id
_entity.type
_entity.pdbx_description
1 polymer ?
#
loop_
_entity_poly.entity_id
_entity_poly.type
_entity_poly.pdbx_seq_one_letter_code
_entity_poly.pdbx_strand_id
1 'polypeptide(L)'
;MSIVGCAAIIYLLLEKRVSRWMLVLLSVTYFIALFIILFCRHRVGRIAILNPLVGLSQLGNWEMLMQSLLNLLMFLPMGFFFRNRKPWQVLLGALGISLFIEGMQYLTMRGMFDTLDILLYMLGINLGALLFRLLRLKIE
;
A
#
# COMPACT_ATOMS: atom_id res chain seq x y z
N MET A 1 14.38 7.89 -1.86
CA MET A 1 13.38 8.65 -2.65
C MET A 1 14.11 9.77 -3.34
N SER A 2 14.06 9.86 -4.67
CA SER A 2 14.75 10.90 -5.41
C SER A 2 14.01 12.24 -5.24
N ILE A 3 14.77 13.35 -5.19
CA ILE A 3 14.26 14.74 -5.14
C ILE A 3 13.19 14.98 -6.23
N VAL A 4 13.32 14.34 -7.37
CA VAL A 4 12.37 14.37 -8.49
C VAL A 4 11.00 13.81 -8.11
N GLY A 5 10.94 12.72 -7.32
CA GLY A 5 9.67 12.15 -6.84
C GLY A 5 8.93 13.08 -5.87
N CYS A 6 9.66 13.71 -4.96
CA CYS A 6 9.08 14.70 -4.05
C CYS A 6 8.59 15.96 -4.79
N ALA A 7 9.38 16.45 -5.75
CA ALA A 7 8.99 17.60 -6.57
C ALA A 7 7.74 17.31 -7.42
N ALA A 8 7.64 16.12 -8.01
CA ALA A 8 6.46 15.71 -8.77
C ALA A 8 5.20 15.64 -7.87
N ILE A 9 5.32 15.09 -6.67
CA ILE A 9 4.20 15.03 -5.71
C ILE A 9 3.78 16.44 -5.29
N ILE A 10 4.74 17.32 -4.99
CA ILE A 10 4.46 18.72 -4.61
C ILE A 10 3.79 19.46 -5.76
N TYR A 11 4.27 19.29 -6.98
CA TYR A 11 3.68 19.89 -8.20
C TYR A 11 2.23 19.42 -8.39
N LEU A 12 1.97 18.12 -8.25
CA LEU A 12 0.63 17.53 -8.32
C LEU A 12 -0.34 18.06 -7.25
N LEU A 13 0.18 18.29 -6.04
CA LEU A 13 -0.59 18.84 -4.92
C LEU A 13 -0.92 20.33 -5.14
N LEU A 14 -0.04 21.09 -5.80
CA LEU A 14 -0.21 22.51 -6.04
C LEU A 14 -1.17 22.80 -7.21
N GLU A 15 -1.04 22.12 -8.32
CA GLU A 15 -1.89 22.38 -9.51
C GLU A 15 -3.25 21.68 -9.49
N LYS A 16 -3.43 20.61 -8.68
CA LYS A 16 -4.65 19.78 -8.64
C LYS A 16 -5.11 19.23 -10.01
N ARG A 17 -4.26 19.34 -11.04
CA ARG A 17 -4.50 18.85 -12.40
C ARG A 17 -3.49 17.80 -12.77
N VAL A 18 -3.94 16.63 -13.17
CA VAL A 18 -3.08 15.51 -13.53
C VAL A 18 -3.43 15.04 -14.93
N SER A 19 -2.47 15.09 -15.83
CA SER A 19 -2.62 14.54 -17.18
C SER A 19 -2.85 13.01 -17.09
N ARG A 20 -3.73 12.48 -17.92
CA ARG A 20 -4.01 11.04 -18.01
C ARG A 20 -2.75 10.21 -18.25
N TRP A 21 -1.87 10.66 -19.13
CA TRP A 21 -0.61 9.97 -19.42
C TRP A 21 0.32 9.90 -18.21
N MET A 22 0.41 11.00 -17.47
CA MET A 22 1.21 11.03 -16.24
C MET A 22 0.65 10.10 -15.16
N LEU A 23 -0.68 10.02 -15.02
CA LEU A 23 -1.33 9.06 -14.12
C LEU A 23 -1.02 7.61 -14.50
N VAL A 24 -1.11 7.29 -15.80
CA VAL A 24 -0.79 5.94 -16.30
C VAL A 24 0.66 5.59 -15.97
N LEU A 25 1.59 6.49 -16.26
CA LEU A 25 3.01 6.27 -16.03
C LEU A 25 3.34 6.10 -14.54
N LEU A 26 2.78 6.97 -13.69
CA LEU A 26 2.91 6.85 -12.22
C LEU A 26 2.31 5.55 -11.69
N SER A 27 1.15 5.15 -12.21
CA SER A 27 0.49 3.91 -11.79
C SER A 27 1.32 2.69 -12.19
N VAL A 28 1.82 2.63 -13.42
CA VAL A 28 2.68 1.53 -13.88
C VAL A 28 3.94 1.43 -13.05
N THR A 29 4.63 2.56 -12.84
CA THR A 29 5.84 2.61 -12.01
C THR A 29 5.56 2.17 -10.58
N TYR A 30 4.45 2.60 -10.00
CA TYR A 30 4.01 2.21 -8.68
C TYR A 30 3.77 0.70 -8.56
N PHE A 31 3.02 0.10 -9.50
CA PHE A 31 2.75 -1.34 -9.45
C PHE A 31 4.00 -2.19 -9.68
N ILE A 32 4.92 -1.75 -10.55
CA ILE A 32 6.22 -2.42 -10.72
C ILE A 32 7.02 -2.36 -9.42
N ALA A 33 7.14 -1.18 -8.80
CA ALA A 33 7.84 -1.02 -7.54
C ALA A 33 7.22 -1.87 -6.42
N LEU A 34 5.88 -1.87 -6.32
CA LEU A 34 5.14 -2.68 -5.37
C LEU A 34 5.42 -4.17 -5.57
N PHE A 35 5.38 -4.65 -6.81
CA PHE A 35 5.68 -6.04 -7.14
C PHE A 35 7.11 -6.43 -6.72
N ILE A 36 8.10 -5.59 -7.04
CA ILE A 36 9.50 -5.83 -6.67
C ILE A 36 9.65 -5.90 -5.14
N ILE A 37 9.08 -4.94 -4.41
CA ILE A 37 9.18 -4.86 -2.96
C ILE A 37 8.53 -6.08 -2.29
N LEU A 38 7.37 -6.52 -2.79
CA LEU A 38 6.60 -7.60 -2.18
C LEU A 38 7.12 -8.99 -2.55
N PHE A 39 7.58 -9.18 -3.81
CA PHE A 39 7.88 -10.52 -4.36
C PHE A 39 9.34 -10.76 -4.70
N CYS A 40 10.20 -9.73 -4.77
CA CYS A 40 11.64 -9.91 -5.01
C CYS A 40 12.46 -9.97 -3.71
N ARG A 41 11.86 -10.49 -2.64
CA ARG A 41 12.52 -10.76 -1.35
C ARG A 41 13.20 -12.13 -1.34
N HIS A 42 14.14 -12.32 -0.40
CA HIS A 42 14.71 -13.65 -0.13
C HIS A 42 13.61 -14.62 0.29
N ARG A 43 13.79 -15.89 -0.07
CA ARG A 43 12.85 -16.95 0.32
C ARG A 43 12.87 -17.13 1.84
N VAL A 44 11.69 -17.12 2.43
CA VAL A 44 11.44 -17.42 3.84
C VAL A 44 10.63 -18.72 3.88
N GLY A 45 10.77 -19.52 4.95
CA GLY A 45 9.93 -20.70 5.12
C GLY A 45 8.44 -20.34 5.16
N ARG A 46 7.57 -21.34 5.01
CA ARG A 46 6.12 -21.16 5.17
C ARG A 46 5.78 -20.92 6.63
N ILE A 47 5.72 -19.67 7.04
CA ILE A 47 5.37 -19.26 8.39
C ILE A 47 4.07 -18.45 8.29
N ALA A 48 3.12 -18.70 9.20
CA ALA A 48 1.88 -17.96 9.32
C ALA A 48 1.72 -17.42 10.73
N ILE A 49 1.58 -16.11 10.87
CA ILE A 49 1.32 -15.41 12.13
C ILE A 49 -0.14 -14.95 12.10
N LEU A 50 -1.02 -15.76 12.69
CA LEU A 50 -2.47 -15.52 12.68
C LEU A 50 -2.93 -14.54 13.77
N ASN A 51 -2.13 -14.35 14.81
CA ASN A 51 -2.48 -13.45 15.90
C ASN A 51 -1.82 -12.07 15.68
N PRO A 52 -2.58 -11.01 15.32
CA PRO A 52 -2.03 -9.69 15.07
C PRO A 52 -1.42 -9.04 16.33
N LEU A 53 -1.80 -9.49 17.53
CA LEU A 53 -1.26 -8.98 18.79
C LEU A 53 0.23 -9.30 18.96
N VAL A 54 0.71 -10.38 18.34
CA VAL A 54 2.13 -10.73 18.34
C VAL A 54 2.94 -9.65 17.60
N GLY A 55 2.49 -9.24 16.42
CA GLY A 55 3.14 -8.15 15.69
C GLY A 55 3.03 -6.80 16.42
N LEU A 56 1.85 -6.51 17.01
CA LEU A 56 1.66 -5.28 17.79
C LEU A 56 2.58 -5.20 19.02
N SER A 57 2.81 -6.31 19.73
CA SER A 57 3.72 -6.34 20.87
C SER A 57 5.19 -6.05 20.47
N GLN A 58 5.54 -6.28 19.23
CA GLN A 58 6.89 -6.05 18.70
C GLN A 58 7.11 -4.62 18.16
N LEU A 59 6.07 -3.79 18.09
CA LEU A 59 6.17 -2.39 17.61
C LEU A 59 7.05 -1.49 18.53
N GLY A 60 7.40 -1.96 19.73
CA GLY A 60 8.42 -1.33 20.57
C GLY A 60 9.84 -1.42 19.98
N ASN A 61 10.08 -2.34 19.06
CA ASN A 61 11.33 -2.44 18.31
C ASN A 61 11.27 -1.48 17.10
N TRP A 62 12.28 -0.62 16.97
CA TRP A 62 12.39 0.37 15.91
C TRP A 62 12.30 -0.23 14.49
N GLU A 63 12.95 -1.36 14.27
CA GLU A 63 12.94 -2.04 12.97
C GLU A 63 11.53 -2.51 12.58
N MET A 64 10.82 -3.14 13.52
CA MET A 64 9.45 -3.60 13.31
C MET A 64 8.47 -2.45 13.11
N LEU A 65 8.65 -1.36 13.85
CA LEU A 65 7.86 -0.15 13.66
C LEU A 65 8.06 0.43 12.27
N MET A 66 9.31 0.56 11.82
CA MET A 66 9.61 1.07 10.48
C MET A 66 9.05 0.18 9.38
N GLN A 67 9.16 -1.13 9.52
CA GLN A 67 8.57 -2.09 8.58
C GLN A 67 7.05 -1.94 8.50
N SER A 68 6.39 -1.82 9.65
CA SER A 68 4.93 -1.63 9.73
C SER A 68 4.48 -0.32 9.08
N LEU A 69 5.20 0.76 9.34
CA LEU A 69 4.96 2.06 8.70
C LEU A 69 5.15 1.99 7.18
N LEU A 70 6.21 1.33 6.72
CA LEU A 70 6.46 1.15 5.29
C LEU A 70 5.34 0.32 4.64
N ASN A 71 4.87 -0.75 5.28
CA ASN A 71 3.76 -1.57 4.80
C ASN A 71 2.47 -0.74 4.67
N LEU A 72 2.16 0.11 5.64
CA LEU A 72 1.02 1.02 5.57
C LEU A 72 1.17 2.06 4.46
N LEU A 73 2.32 2.76 4.41
CA LEU A 73 2.58 3.84 3.46
C LEU A 73 2.63 3.36 2.02
N MET A 74 3.15 2.15 1.80
CA MET A 74 3.26 1.54 0.48
C MET A 74 1.88 1.32 -0.17
N PHE A 75 0.83 1.07 0.62
CA PHE A 75 -0.53 0.87 0.11
C PHE A 75 -1.38 2.14 0.05
N LEU A 76 -0.89 3.25 0.58
CA LEU A 76 -1.61 4.53 0.55
C LEU A 76 -1.91 5.03 -0.88
N PRO A 77 -0.96 4.95 -1.87
CA PRO A 77 -1.26 5.36 -3.24
C PRO A 77 -2.34 4.50 -3.91
N MET A 78 -2.49 3.22 -3.53
CA MET A 78 -3.53 2.34 -4.05
C MET A 78 -4.94 2.86 -3.74
N GLY A 79 -5.12 3.60 -2.64
CA GLY A 79 -6.37 4.27 -2.28
C GLY A 79 -6.89 5.24 -3.35
N PHE A 80 -6.00 5.78 -4.23
CA PHE A 80 -6.41 6.61 -5.35
C PHE A 80 -7.42 5.92 -6.28
N PHE A 81 -7.27 4.64 -6.54
CA PHE A 81 -8.17 3.86 -7.40
C PHE A 81 -9.54 3.64 -6.77
N PHE A 82 -9.63 3.78 -5.44
CA PHE A 82 -10.86 3.60 -4.66
C PHE A 82 -11.53 4.91 -4.24
N ARG A 83 -10.96 6.08 -4.59
CA ARG A 83 -11.44 7.39 -4.09
C ARG A 83 -12.92 7.70 -4.36
N ASN A 84 -13.47 7.14 -5.46
CA ASN A 84 -14.86 7.36 -5.87
C ASN A 84 -15.81 6.23 -5.43
N ARG A 85 -15.32 5.24 -4.69
CA ARG A 85 -16.10 4.08 -4.23
C ARG A 85 -16.73 4.36 -2.86
N LYS A 86 -17.84 3.67 -2.56
CA LYS A 86 -18.47 3.73 -1.23
C LYS A 86 -17.52 3.14 -0.17
N PRO A 87 -17.58 3.60 1.10
CA PRO A 87 -16.64 3.13 2.14
C PRO A 87 -16.60 1.60 2.30
N TRP A 88 -17.76 0.94 2.26
CA TRP A 88 -17.81 -0.52 2.36
C TRP A 88 -17.16 -1.24 1.17
N GLN A 89 -17.24 -0.66 -0.05
CA GLN A 89 -16.55 -1.19 -1.24
C GLN A 89 -15.04 -1.05 -1.13
N VAL A 90 -14.58 0.06 -0.55
CA VAL A 90 -13.14 0.27 -0.27
C VAL A 90 -12.66 -0.77 0.72
N LEU A 91 -13.43 -0.99 1.80
CA LEU A 91 -13.09 -1.96 2.83
C LEU A 91 -13.00 -3.40 2.27
N LEU A 92 -14.01 -3.83 1.53
CA LEU A 92 -14.02 -5.17 0.91
C LEU A 92 -12.93 -5.33 -0.15
N GLY A 93 -12.70 -4.30 -0.98
CA GLY A 93 -11.62 -4.31 -1.97
C GLY A 93 -10.25 -4.36 -1.32
N ALA A 94 -10.03 -3.58 -0.28
CA ALA A 94 -8.79 -3.58 0.49
C ALA A 94 -8.53 -4.93 1.15
N LEU A 95 -9.56 -5.54 1.78
CA LEU A 95 -9.46 -6.87 2.36
C LEU A 95 -9.09 -7.93 1.31
N GLY A 96 -9.78 -7.93 0.16
CA GLY A 96 -9.51 -8.88 -0.92
C GLY A 96 -8.08 -8.76 -1.46
N ILE A 97 -7.59 -7.53 -1.68
CA ILE A 97 -6.23 -7.26 -2.15
C ILE A 97 -5.20 -7.70 -1.10
N SER A 98 -5.41 -7.37 0.17
CA SER A 98 -4.49 -7.73 1.26
C SER A 98 -4.37 -9.24 1.42
N LEU A 99 -5.50 -9.95 1.43
CA LEU A 99 -5.52 -11.41 1.50
C LEU A 99 -4.86 -12.06 0.27
N PHE A 100 -5.08 -11.51 -0.92
CA PHE A 100 -4.45 -12.00 -2.13
C PHE A 100 -2.92 -11.86 -2.07
N ILE A 101 -2.42 -10.71 -1.63
CA ILE A 101 -0.98 -10.45 -1.54
C ILE A 101 -0.34 -11.37 -0.49
N GLU A 102 -0.89 -11.42 0.72
CA GLU A 102 -0.36 -12.27 1.79
C GLU A 102 -0.43 -13.76 1.40
N GLY A 103 -1.52 -14.19 0.78
CA GLY A 103 -1.66 -15.56 0.26
C GLY A 103 -0.61 -15.88 -0.80
N MET A 104 -0.34 -14.96 -1.74
CA MET A 104 0.68 -15.12 -2.77
C MET A 104 2.10 -15.13 -2.17
N GLN A 105 2.40 -14.29 -1.18
CA GLN A 105 3.68 -14.30 -0.47
C GLN A 105 3.92 -15.62 0.25
N TYR A 106 2.90 -16.15 0.92
CA TYR A 106 2.94 -17.45 1.58
C TYR A 106 3.15 -18.60 0.59
N LEU A 107 2.41 -18.61 -0.52
CA LEU A 107 2.52 -19.66 -1.55
C LEU A 107 3.87 -19.64 -2.26
N THR A 108 4.40 -18.46 -2.54
CA THR A 108 5.70 -18.28 -3.21
C THR A 108 6.89 -18.38 -2.26
N MET A 109 6.65 -18.53 -0.94
CA MET A 109 7.68 -18.50 0.11
C MET A 109 8.50 -17.20 0.09
N ARG A 110 7.93 -16.08 -0.37
CA ARG A 110 8.58 -14.77 -0.44
C ARG A 110 8.24 -13.85 0.73
N GLY A 111 7.43 -14.33 1.67
CA GLY A 111 7.03 -13.65 2.89
C GLY A 111 6.33 -14.59 3.84
N MET A 112 6.12 -14.13 5.07
CA MET A 112 5.30 -14.81 6.07
C MET A 112 3.85 -14.33 5.90
N PHE A 113 2.87 -15.21 6.09
CA PHE A 113 1.47 -14.79 6.17
C PHE A 113 1.26 -14.09 7.52
N ASP A 114 1.11 -12.77 7.51
CA ASP A 114 0.96 -11.98 8.74
C ASP A 114 -0.37 -11.21 8.73
N THR A 115 -1.19 -11.50 9.73
CA THR A 115 -2.49 -10.82 9.90
C THR A 115 -2.32 -9.32 10.21
N LEU A 116 -1.22 -8.92 10.86
CA LEU A 116 -0.94 -7.50 11.08
C LEU A 116 -0.69 -6.78 9.76
N ASP A 117 0.04 -7.39 8.83
CA ASP A 117 0.31 -6.81 7.51
C ASP A 117 -0.99 -6.62 6.71
N ILE A 118 -1.93 -7.60 6.79
CA ILE A 118 -3.27 -7.45 6.19
C ILE A 118 -3.97 -6.20 6.73
N LEU A 119 -3.95 -5.98 8.05
CA LEU A 119 -4.57 -4.80 8.66
C LEU A 119 -3.89 -3.50 8.21
N LEU A 120 -2.56 -3.49 8.13
CA LEU A 120 -1.79 -2.32 7.68
C LEU A 120 -2.05 -1.97 6.23
N TYR A 121 -2.11 -2.96 5.33
CA TYR A 121 -2.48 -2.75 3.91
C TYR A 121 -3.89 -2.20 3.78
N MET A 122 -4.85 -2.78 4.52
CA MET A 122 -6.23 -2.28 4.55
C MET A 122 -6.29 -0.83 5.04
N LEU A 123 -5.59 -0.50 6.13
CA LEU A 123 -5.53 0.86 6.66
C LEU A 123 -4.90 1.81 5.64
N GLY A 124 -3.80 1.43 5.00
CA GLY A 124 -3.14 2.22 3.97
C GLY A 124 -4.08 2.55 2.81
N ILE A 125 -4.80 1.56 2.27
CA ILE A 125 -5.76 1.74 1.16
C ILE A 125 -6.92 2.65 1.60
N ASN A 126 -7.49 2.44 2.79
CA ASN A 126 -8.61 3.24 3.27
C ASN A 126 -8.21 4.69 3.55
N LEU A 127 -7.07 4.91 4.20
CA LEU A 127 -6.52 6.26 4.43
C LEU A 127 -6.19 6.95 3.11
N GLY A 128 -5.61 6.23 2.15
CA GLY A 128 -5.35 6.75 0.81
C GLY A 128 -6.63 7.13 0.08
N ALA A 129 -7.67 6.30 0.11
CA ALA A 129 -8.96 6.61 -0.52
C ALA A 129 -9.59 7.85 0.09
N LEU A 130 -9.51 8.02 1.41
CA LEU A 130 -10.00 9.21 2.11
C LEU A 130 -9.19 10.45 1.72
N LEU A 131 -7.85 10.36 1.74
CA LEU A 131 -6.95 11.45 1.39
C LEU A 131 -7.20 11.94 -0.04
N PHE A 132 -7.24 11.04 -1.04
CA PHE A 132 -7.47 11.41 -2.43
C PHE A 132 -8.90 11.90 -2.71
N ARG A 133 -9.87 11.49 -1.90
CA ARG A 133 -11.23 12.07 -1.92
C ARG A 133 -11.23 13.52 -1.45
N LEU A 134 -10.50 13.83 -0.38
CA LEU A 134 -10.39 15.18 0.17
C LEU A 134 -9.60 16.12 -0.75
N LEU A 135 -8.56 15.62 -1.40
CA LEU A 135 -7.73 16.40 -2.34
C LEU A 135 -8.47 16.80 -3.63
N ARG A 136 -9.58 16.14 -3.98
CA ARG A 136 -10.42 16.43 -5.16
C ARG A 136 -9.61 16.64 -6.45
N LEU A 137 -8.62 15.78 -6.69
CA LEU A 137 -7.76 15.87 -7.89
C LEU A 137 -8.61 15.79 -9.17
N LYS A 138 -8.48 16.77 -10.05
CA LYS A 138 -9.08 16.78 -11.40
C LYS A 138 -8.14 16.05 -12.36
N ILE A 139 -8.69 15.11 -13.12
CA ILE A 139 -7.98 14.37 -14.19
C ILE A 139 -8.40 14.99 -15.51
N GLU A 140 -7.43 15.46 -16.29
CA GLU A 140 -7.60 15.99 -17.65
C GLU A 140 -7.04 15.03 -18.70
#